data_b1e8df9dab25a2dd08b0c02d6e6bdfa7
#
_entry.id   b1e8df9dab25a2dd08b0c02d6e6bdfa7
#
_cell.length_a   1.000
_cell.length_b   1.000
_cell.length_c   1.000
_cell.angle_alpha   90.00
_cell.angle_beta   90.00
_cell.angle_gamma   90.00
#
_symmetry.space_group_name_H-M   'P 1'
#
loop_
_entity.id
_entity.type
_entity.pdbx_description
1 polymer ?
#
loop_
_entity_poly.entity_id
_entity_poly.type
_entity_poly.pdbx_seq_one_letter_code
_entity_poly.pdbx_strand_id
1 'polypeptide(L)'
;FLTTSAKNAGYTDGAAGLILGLGGILMIISRLAWGFLADRFQFDRFKAVSASLLFGSLSFVLFAIESKASIAVGYVFIFGIGWSWPGLALLGIIEHHRDEPGEATAIVQTSIRLGAMFAPLGFGLIADSFDYSYAWLFSLVAALLGGLFMLLASKSLPDQKMA
;
A
#
# COMPACT_ATOMS: atom_id res chain seq x y z
N PHE A 1 -6.69 8.57 10.07
CA PHE A 1 -5.41 8.59 10.80
C PHE A 1 -4.36 9.51 10.14
N LEU A 2 -4.18 9.51 8.82
CA LEU A 2 -3.20 10.33 8.12
C LEU A 2 -3.39 11.84 8.37
N THR A 3 -4.62 12.34 8.31
CA THR A 3 -4.94 13.75 8.63
C THR A 3 -4.64 14.08 10.08
N THR A 4 -4.93 13.17 11.00
CA THR A 4 -4.61 13.34 12.43
C THR A 4 -3.11 13.41 12.66
N SER A 5 -2.32 12.51 12.05
CA SER A 5 -0.85 12.56 12.13
C SER A 5 -0.28 13.86 11.54
N ALA A 6 -0.86 14.36 10.44
CA ALA A 6 -0.45 15.65 9.90
C ALA A 6 -0.74 16.81 10.88
N LYS A 7 -1.89 16.78 11.55
CA LYS A 7 -2.24 17.77 12.57
C LYS A 7 -1.31 17.68 13.79
N ASN A 8 -1.02 16.48 14.26
CA ASN A 8 -0.06 16.26 15.36
C ASN A 8 1.33 16.81 15.01
N ALA A 9 1.76 16.68 13.75
CA ALA A 9 3.00 17.28 13.25
C ALA A 9 2.95 18.80 13.06
N GLY A 10 1.81 19.44 13.36
CA GLY A 10 1.64 20.90 13.36
C GLY A 10 1.13 21.48 12.02
N TYR A 11 0.51 20.67 11.16
CA TYR A 11 -0.25 21.19 10.01
C TYR A 11 -1.62 21.73 10.46
N THR A 12 -2.11 22.77 9.81
CA THR A 12 -3.48 23.23 9.98
C THR A 12 -4.48 22.26 9.33
N ASP A 13 -5.74 22.28 9.74
CA ASP A 13 -6.80 21.41 9.19
C ASP A 13 -6.90 21.53 7.66
N GLY A 14 -6.86 22.76 7.14
CA GLY A 14 -6.87 23.01 5.70
C GLY A 14 -5.65 22.45 4.98
N ALA A 15 -4.45 22.60 5.56
CA ALA A 15 -3.21 22.06 4.98
C ALA A 15 -3.19 20.53 5.01
N ALA A 16 -3.64 19.90 6.11
CA ALA A 16 -3.73 18.46 6.22
C ALA A 16 -4.72 17.87 5.20
N GLY A 17 -5.87 18.52 5.01
CA GLY A 17 -6.85 18.15 3.99
C GLY A 17 -6.32 18.32 2.56
N LEU A 18 -5.61 19.41 2.29
CA LEU A 18 -5.00 19.67 0.97
C LEU A 18 -3.94 18.62 0.63
N ILE A 19 -3.04 18.30 1.56
CA ILE A 19 -2.00 17.28 1.36
C ILE A 19 -2.65 15.92 1.08
N LEU A 20 -3.71 15.55 1.80
CA LEU A 20 -4.44 14.32 1.56
C LEU A 20 -5.11 14.30 0.17
N GLY A 21 -5.71 15.40 -0.24
CA GLY A 21 -6.31 15.55 -1.56
C GLY A 21 -5.29 15.44 -2.69
N LEU A 22 -4.15 16.12 -2.57
CA LEU A 22 -3.02 16.00 -3.52
C LEU A 22 -2.45 14.57 -3.54
N GLY A 23 -2.37 13.92 -2.37
CA GLY A 23 -2.01 12.50 -2.28
C GLY A 23 -2.96 11.60 -3.07
N GLY A 24 -4.28 11.85 -3.01
CA GLY A 24 -5.26 11.13 -3.82
C GLY A 24 -5.03 11.28 -5.33
N ILE A 25 -4.72 12.47 -5.79
CA ILE A 25 -4.36 12.73 -7.19
C ILE A 25 -3.07 11.98 -7.58
N LEU A 26 -2.04 12.06 -6.73
CA LEU A 26 -0.77 11.35 -6.93
C LEU A 26 -1.00 9.83 -7.01
N MET A 27 -1.88 9.28 -6.17
CA MET A 27 -2.24 7.85 -6.19
C MET A 27 -2.87 7.45 -7.53
N ILE A 28 -3.77 8.26 -8.10
CA ILE A 28 -4.38 7.99 -9.40
C ILE A 28 -3.30 7.97 -10.48
N ILE A 29 -2.45 9.00 -10.54
CA ILE A 29 -1.34 9.09 -11.49
C ILE A 29 -0.39 7.89 -11.35
N SER A 30 -0.03 7.56 -10.12
CA SER A 30 0.85 6.43 -9.81
C SER A 30 0.26 5.09 -10.28
N ARG A 31 -1.02 4.84 -10.04
CA ARG A 31 -1.69 3.61 -10.50
C ARG A 31 -1.71 3.48 -12.02
N LEU A 32 -1.99 4.57 -12.73
CA LEU A 32 -1.94 4.60 -14.19
C LEU A 32 -0.51 4.36 -14.70
N ALA A 33 0.48 5.00 -14.07
CA ALA A 33 1.89 4.81 -14.42
C ALA A 33 2.35 3.37 -14.19
N TRP A 34 2.01 2.77 -13.04
CA TRP A 34 2.34 1.37 -12.75
C TRP A 34 1.66 0.39 -13.72
N GLY A 35 0.39 0.63 -14.11
CA GLY A 35 -0.30 -0.15 -15.14
C GLY A 35 0.43 -0.07 -16.46
N PHE A 36 0.74 1.15 -16.94
CA PHE A 36 1.48 1.36 -18.19
C PHE A 36 2.88 0.72 -18.17
N LEU A 37 3.65 0.89 -17.08
CA LEU A 37 4.95 0.25 -16.92
C LEU A 37 4.86 -1.27 -16.93
N ALA A 38 3.84 -1.80 -16.26
CA ALA A 38 3.58 -3.23 -16.20
C ALA A 38 3.33 -3.82 -17.60
N ASP A 39 2.53 -3.15 -18.43
CA ASP A 39 2.24 -3.57 -19.80
C ASP A 39 3.47 -3.41 -20.71
N ARG A 40 4.23 -2.32 -20.53
CA ARG A 40 5.38 -2.00 -21.39
C ARG A 40 6.59 -2.90 -21.14
N PHE A 41 6.87 -3.23 -19.88
CA PHE A 41 8.08 -3.97 -19.48
C PHE A 41 7.81 -5.43 -19.09
N GLN A 42 6.55 -5.85 -19.05
CA GLN A 42 6.12 -7.23 -18.80
C GLN A 42 6.79 -7.88 -17.58
N PHE A 43 6.99 -7.11 -16.51
CA PHE A 43 7.62 -7.62 -15.29
C PHE A 43 6.62 -8.44 -14.46
N ASP A 44 7.14 -9.30 -13.60
CA ASP A 44 6.38 -10.11 -12.65
C ASP A 44 5.54 -9.22 -11.73
N ARG A 45 4.21 -9.37 -11.80
CA ARG A 45 3.24 -8.54 -11.07
C ARG A 45 3.40 -8.68 -9.56
N PHE A 46 3.67 -9.90 -9.07
CA PHE A 46 3.82 -10.14 -7.63
C PHE A 46 5.13 -9.56 -7.08
N LYS A 47 6.21 -9.58 -7.85
CA LYS A 47 7.46 -8.87 -7.49
C LYS A 47 7.24 -7.36 -7.43
N ALA A 48 6.46 -6.80 -8.35
CA ALA A 48 6.11 -5.39 -8.33
C ALA A 48 5.24 -5.02 -7.13
N VAL A 49 4.26 -5.86 -6.78
CA VAL A 49 3.45 -5.73 -5.55
C VAL A 49 4.35 -5.77 -4.31
N SER A 50 5.25 -6.76 -4.23
CA SER A 50 6.21 -6.87 -3.13
C SER A 50 7.06 -5.60 -3.01
N ALA A 51 7.65 -5.15 -4.12
CA ALA A 51 8.45 -3.92 -4.14
C ALA A 51 7.63 -2.70 -3.69
N SER A 52 6.40 -2.54 -4.19
CA SER A 52 5.49 -1.45 -3.80
C SER A 52 5.21 -1.46 -2.29
N LEU A 53 4.95 -2.63 -1.68
CA LEU A 53 4.72 -2.77 -0.25
C LEU A 53 5.99 -2.50 0.56
N LEU A 54 7.14 -3.06 0.16
CA LEU A 54 8.41 -2.89 0.87
C LEU A 54 8.93 -1.46 0.80
N PHE A 55 8.94 -0.83 -0.37
CA PHE A 55 9.35 0.58 -0.49
C PHE A 55 8.30 1.52 0.09
N GLY A 56 7.01 1.25 -0.12
CA GLY A 56 5.91 2.01 0.45
C GLY A 56 5.91 1.98 1.98
N SER A 57 6.39 0.91 2.60
CA SER A 57 6.47 0.77 4.06
C SER A 57 7.38 1.82 4.71
N LEU A 58 8.34 2.41 3.98
CA LEU A 58 9.16 3.52 4.45
C LEU A 58 8.32 4.74 4.87
N SER A 59 7.15 4.92 4.26
CA SER A 59 6.22 5.98 4.66
C SER A 59 5.77 5.85 6.11
N PHE A 60 5.62 4.64 6.63
CA PHE A 60 5.20 4.42 8.01
C PHE A 60 6.28 4.81 9.03
N VAL A 61 7.57 4.62 8.68
CA VAL A 61 8.68 5.15 9.47
C VAL A 61 8.64 6.68 9.50
N LEU A 62 8.41 7.30 8.34
CA LEU A 62 8.32 8.75 8.22
C LEU A 62 7.13 9.32 9.01
N PHE A 63 6.00 8.63 9.02
CA PHE A 63 4.84 9.02 9.82
C PHE A 63 5.09 8.87 11.33
N ALA A 64 5.86 7.87 11.74
CA ALA A 64 6.23 7.67 13.15
C ALA A 64 7.18 8.74 13.71
N ILE A 65 7.91 9.48 12.84
CA ILE A 65 8.79 10.61 13.25
C ILE A 65 7.98 11.87 13.61
N GLU A 66 6.75 12.00 13.11
CA GLU A 66 5.80 13.08 13.44
C GLU A 66 6.32 14.51 13.19
N SER A 67 7.26 14.73 12.28
CA SER A 67 7.68 16.05 11.85
C SER A 67 6.95 16.50 10.57
N LYS A 68 6.81 17.82 10.37
CA LYS A 68 6.20 18.34 9.13
C LYS A 68 6.85 17.78 7.88
N ALA A 69 8.19 17.79 7.83
CA ALA A 69 8.94 17.31 6.68
C ALA A 69 8.74 15.80 6.47
N SER A 70 8.81 14.99 7.53
CA SER A 70 8.64 13.54 7.43
C SER A 70 7.21 13.17 6.99
N ILE A 71 6.20 13.85 7.49
CA ILE A 71 4.81 13.68 7.06
C ILE A 71 4.68 13.98 5.56
N ALA A 72 5.17 15.13 5.08
CA ALA A 72 5.06 15.49 3.66
C ALA A 72 5.75 14.46 2.75
N VAL A 73 6.96 14.03 3.09
CA VAL A 73 7.69 13.00 2.33
C VAL A 73 6.97 11.64 2.43
N GLY A 74 6.48 11.26 3.61
CA GLY A 74 5.71 10.05 3.83
C GLY A 74 4.46 9.97 2.94
N TYR A 75 3.75 11.09 2.75
CA TYR A 75 2.61 11.16 1.82
C TYR A 75 3.02 10.87 0.37
N VAL A 76 4.15 11.38 -0.08
CA VAL A 76 4.65 11.09 -1.43
C VAL A 76 4.96 9.60 -1.58
N PHE A 77 5.60 8.98 -0.58
CA PHE A 77 5.92 7.55 -0.61
C PHE A 77 4.66 6.67 -0.58
N ILE A 78 3.72 6.93 0.33
CA ILE A 78 2.53 6.09 0.47
C ILE A 78 1.62 6.18 -0.75
N PHE A 79 1.36 7.38 -1.26
CA PHE A 79 0.46 7.59 -2.39
C PHE A 79 1.15 7.37 -3.74
N GLY A 80 2.46 7.65 -3.85
CA GLY A 80 3.22 7.45 -5.08
C GLY A 80 3.66 6.00 -5.30
N ILE A 81 3.89 5.24 -4.23
CA ILE A 81 4.40 3.87 -4.32
C ILE A 81 3.51 2.89 -3.56
N GLY A 82 3.30 3.15 -2.26
CA GLY A 82 2.72 2.19 -1.33
C GLY A 82 1.30 1.73 -1.68
N TRP A 83 0.46 2.61 -2.21
CA TRP A 83 -0.95 2.30 -2.53
C TRP A 83 -1.19 1.91 -3.99
N SER A 84 -0.14 1.66 -4.76
CA SER A 84 -0.26 1.22 -6.16
C SER A 84 -0.48 -0.28 -6.32
N TRP A 85 -0.19 -1.08 -5.29
CA TRP A 85 -0.21 -2.54 -5.30
C TRP A 85 -1.57 -3.19 -5.63
N PRO A 86 -2.78 -2.66 -5.28
CA PRO A 86 -4.02 -3.42 -5.46
C PRO A 86 -4.34 -3.74 -6.91
N GLY A 87 -4.07 -2.80 -7.83
CA GLY A 87 -4.28 -3.02 -9.26
C GLY A 87 -3.33 -4.07 -9.83
N LEU A 88 -2.05 -4.01 -9.45
CA LEU A 88 -1.04 -4.98 -9.87
C LEU A 88 -1.33 -6.38 -9.32
N ALA A 89 -1.76 -6.47 -8.05
CA ALA A 89 -2.13 -7.75 -7.44
C ALA A 89 -3.32 -8.38 -8.15
N LEU A 90 -4.36 -7.59 -8.45
CA LEU A 90 -5.54 -8.08 -9.15
C LEU A 90 -5.20 -8.57 -10.56
N LEU A 91 -4.38 -7.81 -11.30
CA LEU A 91 -3.92 -8.20 -12.63
C LEU A 91 -3.11 -9.50 -12.57
N GLY A 92 -2.16 -9.62 -11.63
CA GLY A 92 -1.36 -10.83 -11.46
C GLY A 92 -2.22 -12.06 -11.14
N ILE A 93 -3.26 -11.92 -10.32
CA ILE A 93 -4.19 -13.01 -10.01
C ILE A 93 -4.96 -13.45 -11.26
N ILE A 94 -5.50 -12.51 -12.05
CA ILE A 94 -6.23 -12.81 -13.29
C ILE A 94 -5.32 -13.51 -14.31
N GLU A 95 -4.08 -13.05 -14.45
CA GLU A 95 -3.11 -13.64 -15.37
C GLU A 95 -2.76 -15.10 -15.01
N HIS A 96 -2.74 -15.44 -13.71
CA HIS A 96 -2.40 -16.78 -13.23
C HIS A 96 -3.61 -17.75 -13.14
N HIS A 97 -4.84 -17.23 -13.06
CA HIS A 97 -6.06 -18.04 -12.93
C HIS A 97 -7.01 -17.76 -14.11
N ARG A 98 -6.51 -17.99 -15.31
CA ARG A 98 -7.27 -17.69 -16.56
C ARG A 98 -8.54 -18.53 -16.72
N ASP A 99 -8.56 -19.73 -16.16
CA ASP A 99 -9.71 -20.63 -16.24
C ASP A 99 -10.86 -20.19 -15.32
N GLU A 100 -10.53 -19.64 -14.13
CA GLU A 100 -11.51 -19.23 -13.12
C GLU A 100 -11.18 -17.84 -12.53
N PRO A 101 -11.05 -16.79 -13.35
CA PRO A 101 -10.59 -15.47 -12.89
C PRO A 101 -11.56 -14.82 -11.90
N GLY A 102 -12.86 -15.12 -12.01
CA GLY A 102 -13.90 -14.60 -11.13
C GLY A 102 -13.75 -15.11 -9.70
N GLU A 103 -13.54 -16.41 -9.50
CA GLU A 103 -13.35 -17.01 -8.19
C GLU A 103 -12.06 -16.50 -7.53
N ALA A 104 -10.95 -16.53 -8.25
CA ALA A 104 -9.66 -16.08 -7.75
C ALA A 104 -9.69 -14.60 -7.32
N THR A 105 -10.32 -13.72 -8.12
CA THR A 105 -10.47 -12.31 -7.77
C THR A 105 -11.42 -12.09 -6.58
N ALA A 106 -12.48 -12.89 -6.46
CA ALA A 106 -13.41 -12.80 -5.33
C ALA A 106 -12.71 -13.12 -3.99
N ILE A 107 -11.88 -14.16 -3.95
CA ILE A 107 -11.09 -14.52 -2.75
C ILE A 107 -10.15 -13.37 -2.35
N VAL A 108 -9.40 -12.83 -3.31
CA VAL A 108 -8.46 -11.73 -3.05
C VAL A 108 -9.18 -10.47 -2.60
N GLN A 109 -10.25 -10.09 -3.28
CA GLN A 109 -11.04 -8.91 -2.90
C GLN A 109 -11.67 -9.07 -1.51
N THR A 110 -12.17 -10.25 -1.17
CA THR A 110 -12.70 -10.53 0.17
C THR A 110 -11.61 -10.36 1.22
N SER A 111 -10.41 -10.90 0.99
CA SER A 111 -9.26 -10.76 1.89
C SER A 111 -8.86 -9.29 2.08
N ILE A 112 -8.81 -8.49 0.99
CA ILE A 112 -8.55 -7.05 1.05
C ILE A 112 -9.62 -6.32 1.88
N ARG A 113 -10.91 -6.66 1.70
CA ARG A 113 -12.01 -6.04 2.46
C ARG A 113 -11.97 -6.39 3.93
N LEU A 114 -11.65 -7.64 4.28
CA LEU A 114 -11.45 -8.05 5.67
C LEU A 114 -10.28 -7.28 6.30
N GLY A 115 -9.15 -7.17 5.60
CA GLY A 115 -8.03 -6.34 6.05
C GLY A 115 -8.43 -4.87 6.27
N ALA A 116 -9.17 -4.28 5.33
CA ALA A 116 -9.65 -2.90 5.43
C ALA A 116 -10.65 -2.69 6.59
N MET A 117 -11.36 -3.74 7.01
CA MET A 117 -12.28 -3.68 8.15
C MET A 117 -11.53 -3.77 9.49
N PHE A 118 -10.56 -4.66 9.62
CA PHE A 118 -9.87 -4.92 10.89
C PHE A 118 -8.64 -4.04 11.12
N ALA A 119 -7.91 -3.63 10.07
CA ALA A 119 -6.71 -2.83 10.23
C ALA A 119 -6.93 -1.47 10.92
N PRO A 120 -8.00 -0.70 10.62
CA PRO A 120 -8.28 0.54 11.34
C PRO A 120 -8.60 0.33 12.82
N LEU A 121 -9.23 -0.80 13.18
CA LEU A 121 -9.51 -1.13 14.58
C LEU A 121 -8.21 -1.39 15.34
N GLY A 122 -7.31 -2.21 14.78
CA GLY A 122 -6.00 -2.48 15.36
C GLY A 122 -5.15 -1.20 15.49
N PHE A 123 -5.13 -0.38 14.44
CA PHE A 123 -4.44 0.91 14.47
C PHE A 123 -4.99 1.82 15.58
N GLY A 124 -6.33 1.98 15.65
CA GLY A 124 -6.98 2.82 16.66
C GLY A 124 -6.69 2.37 18.09
N LEU A 125 -6.81 1.07 18.36
CA LEU A 125 -6.51 0.51 19.68
C LEU A 125 -5.06 0.79 20.12
N ILE A 126 -4.09 0.68 19.21
CA ILE A 126 -2.68 0.97 19.51
C ILE A 126 -2.48 2.47 19.70
N ALA A 127 -3.06 3.29 18.83
CA ALA A 127 -2.96 4.75 18.92
C ALA A 127 -3.57 5.31 20.20
N ASP A 128 -4.69 4.75 20.67
CA ASP A 128 -5.37 5.17 21.91
C ASP A 128 -4.67 4.64 23.16
N SER A 129 -4.04 3.46 23.09
CA SER A 129 -3.39 2.83 24.26
C SER A 129 -1.95 3.29 24.48
N PHE A 130 -1.24 3.68 23.41
CA PHE A 130 0.16 4.06 23.46
C PHE A 130 0.38 5.43 22.79
N ASP A 131 0.56 5.43 21.45
CA ASP A 131 0.82 6.63 20.66
C ASP A 131 0.63 6.33 19.16
N TYR A 132 0.44 7.36 18.35
CA TYR A 132 0.36 7.27 16.89
C TYR A 132 1.64 6.69 16.28
N SER A 133 2.82 7.02 16.83
CA SER A 133 4.10 6.46 16.38
C SER A 133 4.11 4.94 16.44
N TYR A 134 3.62 4.32 17.52
CA TYR A 134 3.54 2.86 17.64
C TYR A 134 2.53 2.25 16.67
N ALA A 135 1.40 2.92 16.41
CA ALA A 135 0.43 2.47 15.43
C ALA A 135 1.01 2.48 14.00
N TRP A 136 1.85 3.46 13.67
CA TRP A 136 2.57 3.50 12.39
C TRP A 136 3.64 2.41 12.30
N LEU A 137 4.37 2.12 13.38
CA LEU A 137 5.33 1.01 13.42
C LEU A 137 4.63 -0.36 13.29
N PHE A 138 3.46 -0.53 13.86
CA PHE A 138 2.63 -1.71 13.62
C PHE A 138 2.27 -1.84 12.13
N SER A 139 1.86 -0.75 11.49
CA SER A 139 1.55 -0.70 10.06
C SER A 139 2.78 -1.02 9.19
N LEU A 140 3.97 -0.57 9.62
CA LEU A 140 5.25 -0.91 9.00
C LEU A 140 5.46 -2.43 9.00
N VAL A 141 5.34 -3.08 10.17
CA VAL A 141 5.51 -4.54 10.29
C VAL A 141 4.52 -5.29 9.41
N ALA A 142 3.25 -4.88 9.42
CA ALA A 142 2.23 -5.49 8.58
C ALA A 142 2.55 -5.36 7.08
N ALA A 143 3.02 -4.20 6.62
CA ALA A 143 3.40 -3.98 5.22
C ALA A 143 4.65 -4.77 4.82
N LEU A 144 5.66 -4.86 5.71
CA LEU A 144 6.85 -5.67 5.48
C LEU A 144 6.49 -7.16 5.36
N LEU A 145 5.65 -7.68 6.25
CA LEU A 145 5.16 -9.06 6.17
C LEU A 145 4.38 -9.29 4.87
N GLY A 146 3.48 -8.38 4.51
CA GLY A 146 2.74 -8.46 3.24
C GLY A 146 3.66 -8.47 2.03
N GLY A 147 4.67 -7.60 2.01
CA GLY A 147 5.68 -7.55 0.95
C GLY A 147 6.50 -8.85 0.85
N LEU A 148 6.92 -9.42 1.99
CA LEU A 148 7.63 -10.70 2.03
C LEU A 148 6.76 -11.86 1.56
N PHE A 149 5.50 -11.94 1.98
CA PHE A 149 4.59 -12.98 1.50
C PHE A 149 4.36 -12.89 -0.01
N MET A 150 4.21 -11.69 -0.57
CA MET A 150 4.10 -11.50 -2.02
C MET A 150 5.38 -11.92 -2.75
N LEU A 151 6.56 -11.66 -2.18
CA LEU A 151 7.83 -12.11 -2.74
C LEU A 151 7.96 -13.63 -2.72
N LEU A 152 7.51 -14.29 -1.65
CA LEU A 152 7.49 -15.75 -1.55
C LEU A 152 6.49 -16.34 -2.55
N ALA A 153 5.29 -15.76 -2.66
CA ALA A 153 4.29 -16.17 -3.64
C ALA A 153 4.82 -16.09 -5.07
N SER A 154 5.54 -15.01 -5.43
CA SER A 154 6.14 -14.87 -6.76
C SER A 154 7.15 -15.98 -7.10
N LYS A 155 7.84 -16.52 -6.09
CA LYS A 155 8.82 -17.61 -6.27
C LYS A 155 8.18 -19.00 -6.34
N SER A 156 7.00 -19.16 -5.77
CA SER A 156 6.27 -20.45 -5.75
C SER A 156 5.39 -20.68 -7.00
N LEU A 157 5.10 -19.62 -7.73
CA LEU A 157 4.35 -19.71 -8.97
C LEU A 157 5.25 -20.06 -10.14
N PRO A 158 4.83 -20.96 -11.06
CA PRO A 158 5.60 -21.29 -12.24
C PRO A 158 5.81 -20.03 -13.10
N ASP A 159 7.04 -19.86 -13.61
CA ASP A 159 7.34 -18.81 -14.59
C ASP A 159 6.39 -18.93 -15.77
N GLN A 160 5.41 -18.07 -15.85
CA GLN A 160 4.62 -17.93 -17.08
C GLN A 160 5.52 -17.26 -18.13
N LYS A 161 6.31 -18.06 -18.85
CA LYS A 161 6.82 -17.64 -20.14
C LYS A 161 5.58 -17.36 -21.00
N MET A 162 5.35 -16.08 -21.26
CA MET A 162 4.26 -15.64 -22.10
C MET A 162 4.41 -16.30 -23.47
N ALA A 163 3.42 -17.15 -23.78
CA ALA A 163 3.21 -17.66 -25.12
C ALA A 163 2.56 -16.58 -25.97
#